data_fbc8a85e33d9c234e1fe133cf1e54273
#
_entry.id   fbc8a85e33d9c234e1fe133cf1e54273
#
_cell.length_a   1.000
_cell.length_b   1.000
_cell.length_c   1.000
_cell.angle_alpha   90.00
_cell.angle_beta   90.00
_cell.angle_gamma   90.00
#
_symmetry.space_group_name_H-M   'P 1'
#
loop_
_entity.id
_entity.type
_entity.pdbx_description
1 polymer ?
#
loop_
_entity_poly.entity_id
_entity_poly.type
_entity_poly.pdbx_seq_one_letter_code
_entity_poly.pdbx_strand_id
1 'polypeptide(L)'
;MADEQTPSKKLLEKQQRRAAEEERRREQQKAARKRNLVTLVIALVILGGVIALVLQDRDGDDTLASGVGPREAGCTEIEEHEDEGQDHVEVAPPYGTNPPSSGPHLATPASPGFFEDAVDPGALVHNLEHGQVVFWYDPDAPEAVLDDLEAIVDQEFEASIAAPWPEPEAPYTFAMSAWTATQKCREVSQAVVDEFRETYQGRGPEPVGIPTFEGD
;
A
#
# COMPACT_ATOMS: atom_id res chain seq x y z
N MET A 1 81.58 46.64 20.44
CA MET A 1 81.16 46.81 19.06
C MET A 1 80.75 45.47 18.56
N ALA A 2 79.41 45.19 18.47
CA ALA A 2 78.90 43.95 17.97
C ALA A 2 78.88 44.03 16.45
N ASP A 3 79.54 43.10 15.79
CA ASP A 3 79.59 42.96 14.34
C ASP A 3 78.19 42.43 13.85
N GLU A 4 77.43 43.35 13.27
CA GLU A 4 76.15 43.06 12.69
C GLU A 4 76.34 42.42 11.30
N GLN A 5 76.44 41.13 11.27
CA GLN A 5 76.61 40.37 10.04
C GLN A 5 75.38 40.49 9.16
N THR A 6 75.48 41.31 8.12
CA THR A 6 74.47 41.44 7.07
C THR A 6 74.24 40.06 6.40
N PRO A 7 72.99 39.51 6.39
CA PRO A 7 72.74 38.18 5.84
C PRO A 7 73.13 38.12 4.35
N SER A 8 73.81 37.05 3.97
CA SER A 8 74.25 36.81 2.59
C SER A 8 73.02 36.81 1.63
N LYS A 9 73.21 37.50 0.47
CA LYS A 9 72.14 37.61 -0.57
C LYS A 9 71.48 36.30 -0.90
N LYS A 10 72.21 35.19 -0.88
CA LYS A 10 71.66 33.80 -1.06
C LYS A 10 70.75 33.37 0.06
N LEU A 11 70.99 33.81 1.30
CA LEU A 11 70.17 33.49 2.44
C LEU A 11 68.82 34.23 2.37
N LEU A 12 68.84 35.48 2.02
CA LEU A 12 67.64 36.29 1.78
C LEU A 12 66.75 35.72 0.64
N GLU A 13 67.36 35.35 -0.50
CA GLU A 13 66.65 34.72 -1.61
C GLU A 13 66.01 33.38 -1.19
N LYS A 14 66.72 32.57 -0.41
CA LYS A 14 66.18 31.27 0.13
C LYS A 14 65.02 31.51 1.08
N GLN A 15 65.06 32.51 1.94
CA GLN A 15 64.02 32.91 2.84
C GLN A 15 62.80 33.41 2.08
N GLN A 16 62.97 34.26 1.07
CA GLN A 16 61.86 34.73 0.21
C GLN A 16 61.18 33.59 -0.56
N ARG A 17 61.95 32.66 -1.12
CA ARG A 17 61.39 31.50 -1.82
C ARG A 17 60.55 30.60 -0.85
N ARG A 18 61.04 30.37 0.37
CA ARG A 18 60.32 29.61 1.38
C ARG A 18 59.05 30.34 1.81
N ALA A 19 59.08 31.63 2.04
CA ALA A 19 57.89 32.40 2.38
C ALA A 19 56.84 32.37 1.25
N ALA A 20 57.28 32.51 -0.01
CA ALA A 20 56.37 32.42 -1.17
C ALA A 20 55.76 30.99 -1.34
N GLU A 21 56.58 29.96 -1.07
CA GLU A 21 56.06 28.57 -1.09
C GLU A 21 55.05 28.31 0.04
N GLU A 22 55.28 28.82 1.24
CA GLU A 22 54.35 28.72 2.36
C GLU A 22 53.05 29.47 2.09
N GLU A 23 53.13 30.65 1.52
CA GLU A 23 51.96 31.44 1.14
C GLU A 23 51.12 30.72 0.08
N ARG A 24 51.73 30.18 -0.97
CA ARG A 24 51.06 29.35 -1.98
C ARG A 24 50.39 28.09 -1.36
N ARG A 25 51.07 27.41 -0.43
CA ARG A 25 50.51 26.25 0.29
C ARG A 25 49.29 26.66 1.12
N ARG A 26 49.34 27.80 1.81
CA ARG A 26 48.20 28.35 2.58
C ARG A 26 47.02 28.69 1.69
N GLU A 27 47.27 29.32 0.53
CA GLU A 27 46.23 29.61 -0.44
C GLU A 27 45.60 28.33 -1.03
N GLN A 28 46.44 27.37 -1.41
CA GLN A 28 45.95 26.07 -1.89
C GLN A 28 45.11 25.33 -0.82
N GLN A 29 45.55 25.39 0.45
CA GLN A 29 44.77 24.78 1.55
C GLN A 29 43.42 25.49 1.76
N LYS A 30 43.40 26.83 1.70
CA LYS A 30 42.16 27.62 1.78
C LYS A 30 41.24 27.31 0.61
N ALA A 31 41.75 27.21 -0.59
CA ALA A 31 40.99 26.88 -1.80
C ALA A 31 40.45 25.44 -1.71
N ALA A 32 41.27 24.49 -1.26
CA ALA A 32 40.83 23.07 -1.04
C ALA A 32 39.73 22.98 0.02
N ARG A 33 39.88 23.71 1.14
CA ARG A 33 38.82 23.74 2.19
C ARG A 33 37.51 24.31 1.66
N LYS A 34 37.56 25.43 0.89
CA LYS A 34 36.33 26.00 0.28
C LYS A 34 35.71 25.02 -0.69
N ARG A 35 36.49 24.36 -1.56
CA ARG A 35 35.99 23.35 -2.51
C ARG A 35 35.36 22.19 -1.80
N ASN A 36 36.00 21.64 -0.76
CA ASN A 36 35.46 20.53 0.01
C ASN A 36 34.17 20.92 0.76
N LEU A 37 34.08 22.15 1.29
CA LEU A 37 32.86 22.64 1.92
C LEU A 37 31.70 22.76 0.90
N VAL A 38 31.98 23.31 -0.29
CA VAL A 38 30.98 23.40 -1.36
C VAL A 38 30.52 22.02 -1.79
N THR A 39 31.45 21.07 -1.98
CA THR A 39 31.08 19.66 -2.31
C THR A 39 30.25 19.02 -1.23
N LEU A 40 30.57 19.25 0.04
CA LEU A 40 29.80 18.74 1.17
C LEU A 40 28.36 19.31 1.19
N VAL A 41 28.22 20.62 0.97
CA VAL A 41 26.91 21.28 0.91
C VAL A 41 26.07 20.72 -0.24
N ILE A 42 26.66 20.57 -1.43
CA ILE A 42 25.98 19.98 -2.58
C ILE A 42 25.55 18.55 -2.28
N ALA A 43 26.41 17.74 -1.68
CA ALA A 43 26.08 16.37 -1.30
C ALA A 43 24.93 16.30 -0.29
N LEU A 44 24.90 17.21 0.70
CA LEU A 44 23.81 17.30 1.67
C LEU A 44 22.49 17.75 1.05
N VAL A 45 22.54 18.69 0.08
CA VAL A 45 21.33 19.13 -0.66
C VAL A 45 20.78 17.99 -1.52
N ILE A 46 21.64 17.25 -2.21
CA ILE A 46 21.22 16.09 -3.02
C ILE A 46 20.64 14.99 -2.09
N LEU A 47 21.32 14.68 -1.00
CA LEU A 47 20.84 13.68 -0.04
C LEU A 47 19.50 14.11 0.59
N GLY A 48 19.38 15.38 0.99
CA GLY A 48 18.12 15.94 1.49
C GLY A 48 16.99 15.92 0.45
N GLY A 49 17.31 16.20 -0.82
CA GLY A 49 16.36 16.11 -1.93
C GLY A 49 15.89 14.67 -2.19
N VAL A 50 16.82 13.71 -2.15
CA VAL A 50 16.47 12.27 -2.29
C VAL A 50 15.64 11.80 -1.11
N ILE A 51 15.99 12.18 0.11
CA ILE A 51 15.20 11.84 1.31
C ILE A 51 13.82 12.49 1.22
N ALA A 52 13.69 13.74 0.79
CA ALA A 52 12.40 14.41 0.62
C ALA A 52 11.54 13.72 -0.45
N LEU A 53 12.14 13.30 -1.59
CA LEU A 53 11.45 12.51 -2.61
C LEU A 53 10.97 11.16 -2.08
N VAL A 54 11.82 10.42 -1.38
CA VAL A 54 11.46 9.12 -0.78
C VAL A 54 10.40 9.26 0.33
N LEU A 55 10.41 10.36 1.09
CA LEU A 55 9.37 10.64 2.09
C LEU A 55 8.07 11.12 1.42
N GLN A 56 8.14 11.83 0.31
CA GLN A 56 6.96 12.27 -0.45
C GLN A 56 6.26 11.09 -1.16
N ASP A 57 7.02 10.08 -1.63
CA ASP A 57 6.45 8.83 -2.12
C ASP A 57 5.81 8.00 -0.98
N ARG A 58 6.29 8.14 0.25
CA ARG A 58 5.70 7.48 1.42
C ARG A 58 4.43 8.16 1.93
N ASP A 59 4.31 9.47 1.76
CA ASP A 59 3.08 10.22 2.09
C ASP A 59 1.98 10.05 1.02
N GLY A 60 2.26 9.35 -0.11
CA GLY A 60 1.32 9.02 -1.17
C GLY A 60 0.74 7.60 -1.07
N ASP A 61 1.24 6.77 -0.14
CA ASP A 61 0.91 5.34 -0.08
C ASP A 61 0.07 4.93 1.15
N ASP A 62 -0.41 5.85 1.96
CA ASP A 62 -1.24 5.57 3.14
C ASP A 62 -2.63 6.22 3.07
N THR A 63 -3.09 6.63 1.91
CA THR A 63 -4.50 6.97 1.73
C THR A 63 -5.23 5.86 0.98
N LEU A 64 -5.45 4.72 1.61
CA LEU A 64 -6.73 4.06 1.48
C LEU A 64 -7.76 5.20 1.52
N ALA A 65 -8.74 5.23 0.60
CA ALA A 65 -9.75 6.30 0.56
C ALA A 65 -10.44 6.40 1.93
N SER A 66 -9.71 6.96 2.89
CA SER A 66 -9.95 6.85 4.31
C SER A 66 -11.04 7.84 4.70
N GLY A 67 -12.18 7.32 5.14
CA GLY A 67 -13.16 8.06 5.88
C GLY A 67 -14.33 8.65 5.11
N VAL A 68 -14.48 8.40 3.80
CA VAL A 68 -15.74 8.75 3.11
C VAL A 68 -16.81 7.69 3.37
N GLY A 69 -18.02 8.14 3.66
CA GLY A 69 -19.14 7.23 3.89
C GLY A 69 -19.67 6.58 2.60
N PRO A 70 -20.59 5.59 2.71
CA PRO A 70 -21.09 4.80 1.57
C PRO A 70 -21.62 5.65 0.40
N ARG A 71 -22.28 6.74 0.70
CA ARG A 71 -22.84 7.65 -0.34
C ARG A 71 -21.74 8.36 -1.14
N GLU A 72 -20.67 8.81 -0.49
CA GLU A 72 -19.56 9.48 -1.16
C GLU A 72 -18.71 8.50 -1.95
N ALA A 73 -18.49 7.28 -1.43
CA ALA A 73 -17.85 6.18 -2.14
C ALA A 73 -18.70 5.62 -3.30
N GLY A 74 -19.90 6.13 -3.48
CA GLY A 74 -20.81 5.69 -4.53
C GLY A 74 -21.29 4.26 -4.37
N CYS A 75 -21.45 3.81 -3.11
CA CYS A 75 -21.92 2.47 -2.78
C CYS A 75 -23.46 2.38 -2.82
N THR A 76 -23.95 1.18 -3.11
CA THR A 76 -25.34 0.81 -2.84
C THR A 76 -25.62 0.75 -1.35
N GLU A 77 -26.89 0.72 -0.95
CA GLU A 77 -27.22 0.16 0.37
C GLU A 77 -26.76 -1.30 0.42
N ILE A 78 -26.53 -1.82 1.63
CA ILE A 78 -26.27 -3.25 1.80
C ILE A 78 -27.54 -4.01 1.44
N GLU A 79 -27.43 -4.98 0.54
CA GLU A 79 -28.52 -5.83 0.11
C GLU A 79 -28.43 -7.15 0.87
N GLU A 80 -29.49 -7.47 1.64
CA GLU A 80 -29.65 -8.78 2.27
C GLU A 80 -30.44 -9.70 1.35
N HIS A 81 -30.01 -10.94 1.21
CA HIS A 81 -30.57 -11.94 0.30
C HIS A 81 -31.08 -13.15 1.08
N GLU A 82 -31.98 -13.89 0.44
CA GLU A 82 -32.39 -15.20 0.96
C GLU A 82 -31.23 -16.18 0.88
N ASP A 83 -31.13 -17.08 1.87
CA ASP A 83 -30.13 -18.15 1.87
C ASP A 83 -30.49 -19.19 0.80
N GLU A 84 -29.61 -19.40 -0.19
CA GLU A 84 -29.79 -20.35 -1.29
C GLU A 84 -29.37 -21.79 -0.94
N GLY A 85 -28.97 -22.03 0.31
CA GLY A 85 -28.53 -23.34 0.82
C GLY A 85 -27.04 -23.46 1.06
N GLN A 86 -26.62 -24.60 1.65
CA GLN A 86 -25.26 -24.84 2.12
C GLN A 86 -24.72 -26.20 1.64
N ASP A 87 -25.30 -26.77 0.60
CA ASP A 87 -24.89 -28.09 0.12
C ASP A 87 -23.52 -28.04 -0.58
N HIS A 88 -22.61 -28.92 -0.19
CA HIS A 88 -21.38 -29.14 -0.93
C HIS A 88 -21.64 -29.90 -2.24
N VAL A 89 -21.18 -29.37 -3.35
CA VAL A 89 -21.34 -29.92 -4.69
C VAL A 89 -20.00 -30.06 -5.41
N GLU A 90 -19.96 -30.92 -6.44
CA GLU A 90 -18.74 -31.07 -7.29
C GLU A 90 -18.57 -29.90 -8.27
N VAL A 91 -19.68 -29.28 -8.68
CA VAL A 91 -19.72 -28.15 -9.61
C VAL A 91 -20.74 -27.15 -9.08
N ALA A 92 -20.27 -25.91 -8.81
CA ALA A 92 -21.16 -24.87 -8.34
C ALA A 92 -22.20 -24.49 -9.40
N PRO A 93 -23.47 -24.32 -9.03
CA PRO A 93 -24.52 -23.84 -9.93
C PRO A 93 -24.35 -22.34 -10.22
N PRO A 94 -25.05 -21.77 -11.20
CA PRO A 94 -25.27 -20.34 -11.26
C PRO A 94 -25.96 -19.84 -9.99
N TYR A 95 -25.48 -18.73 -9.43
CA TYR A 95 -26.04 -18.13 -8.22
C TYR A 95 -27.14 -17.12 -8.54
N GLY A 96 -28.06 -16.94 -7.61
CA GLY A 96 -29.17 -15.97 -7.76
C GLY A 96 -28.74 -14.52 -7.53
N THR A 97 -27.58 -14.30 -6.90
CA THR A 97 -27.02 -12.95 -6.61
C THR A 97 -25.73 -12.70 -7.39
N ASN A 98 -25.46 -11.45 -7.68
CA ASN A 98 -24.20 -11.01 -8.32
C ASN A 98 -23.61 -9.78 -7.58
N PRO A 99 -22.45 -9.96 -6.88
CA PRO A 99 -21.72 -11.22 -6.73
C PRO A 99 -22.49 -12.27 -5.90
N PRO A 100 -22.03 -13.54 -5.94
CA PRO A 100 -22.58 -14.61 -5.10
C PRO A 100 -22.48 -14.30 -3.62
N SER A 101 -23.51 -14.66 -2.84
CA SER A 101 -23.53 -14.43 -1.39
C SER A 101 -23.94 -15.65 -0.56
N SER A 102 -24.50 -16.69 -1.17
CA SER A 102 -24.86 -17.97 -0.52
C SER A 102 -25.14 -19.02 -1.59
N GLY A 103 -25.45 -20.25 -1.20
CA GLY A 103 -25.89 -21.30 -2.10
C GLY A 103 -24.99 -22.55 -2.11
N PRO A 104 -25.34 -23.57 -2.88
CA PRO A 104 -24.52 -24.77 -3.04
C PRO A 104 -23.13 -24.42 -3.60
N HIS A 105 -22.10 -24.97 -2.97
CA HIS A 105 -20.72 -24.54 -3.23
C HIS A 105 -19.71 -25.70 -3.18
N LEU A 106 -18.46 -25.45 -3.58
CA LEU A 106 -17.42 -26.47 -3.56
C LEU A 106 -17.04 -26.84 -2.12
N ALA A 107 -16.68 -28.11 -1.89
CA ALA A 107 -16.26 -28.59 -0.58
C ALA A 107 -14.88 -28.06 -0.12
N THR A 108 -14.15 -27.36 -0.98
CA THR A 108 -12.84 -26.79 -0.68
C THR A 108 -12.89 -25.28 -0.87
N PRO A 109 -12.68 -24.50 0.20
CA PRO A 109 -12.61 -23.05 0.10
C PRO A 109 -11.34 -22.57 -0.63
N ALA A 110 -11.36 -21.36 -1.12
CA ALA A 110 -10.15 -20.67 -1.59
C ALA A 110 -9.24 -20.30 -0.40
N SER A 111 -7.95 -20.15 -0.66
CA SER A 111 -7.03 -19.56 0.33
C SER A 111 -7.37 -18.09 0.55
N PRO A 112 -7.13 -17.53 1.76
CA PRO A 112 -7.18 -16.08 1.95
C PRO A 112 -6.18 -15.35 1.05
N GLY A 113 -6.42 -14.06 0.79
CA GLY A 113 -5.50 -13.18 0.09
C GLY A 113 -6.06 -12.55 -1.18
N PHE A 114 -5.19 -11.83 -1.90
CA PHE A 114 -5.51 -11.17 -3.17
C PHE A 114 -5.16 -12.08 -4.36
N PHE A 115 -6.10 -12.27 -5.29
CA PHE A 115 -5.95 -13.10 -6.49
C PHE A 115 -6.02 -12.23 -7.73
N GLU A 116 -5.01 -12.30 -8.57
CA GLU A 116 -5.00 -11.67 -9.92
C GLU A 116 -5.78 -12.51 -10.94
N ASP A 117 -5.77 -13.82 -10.79
CA ASP A 117 -6.48 -14.78 -11.65
C ASP A 117 -7.88 -15.08 -11.10
N ALA A 118 -8.80 -15.40 -12.00
CA ALA A 118 -10.17 -15.80 -11.64
C ALA A 118 -10.19 -17.01 -10.71
N VAL A 119 -10.94 -16.90 -9.63
CA VAL A 119 -11.21 -17.98 -8.67
C VAL A 119 -12.61 -18.52 -8.91
N ASP A 120 -12.79 -19.85 -8.75
CA ASP A 120 -14.12 -20.46 -8.86
C ASP A 120 -15.07 -19.84 -7.81
N PRO A 121 -16.19 -19.24 -8.22
CA PRO A 121 -17.14 -18.64 -7.26
C PRO A 121 -17.63 -19.61 -6.20
N GLY A 122 -17.73 -20.90 -6.51
CA GLY A 122 -18.10 -21.92 -5.54
C GLY A 122 -17.08 -22.09 -4.41
N ALA A 123 -15.80 -21.91 -4.66
CA ALA A 123 -14.79 -21.90 -3.61
C ALA A 123 -14.93 -20.65 -2.72
N LEU A 124 -15.25 -19.51 -3.32
CA LEU A 124 -15.44 -18.24 -2.59
C LEU A 124 -16.72 -18.24 -1.74
N VAL A 125 -17.80 -18.84 -2.23
CA VAL A 125 -19.04 -19.02 -1.43
C VAL A 125 -18.79 -19.89 -0.20
N HIS A 126 -17.94 -20.91 -0.29
CA HIS A 126 -17.51 -21.69 0.89
C HIS A 126 -16.79 -20.80 1.93
N ASN A 127 -15.97 -19.85 1.48
CA ASN A 127 -15.32 -18.89 2.38
C ASN A 127 -16.36 -17.99 3.09
N LEU A 128 -17.44 -17.59 2.39
CA LEU A 128 -18.54 -16.83 3.01
C LEU A 128 -19.25 -17.65 4.09
N GLU A 129 -19.46 -18.97 3.86
CA GLU A 129 -20.03 -19.89 4.85
C GLU A 129 -19.22 -19.89 6.15
N HIS A 130 -17.89 -19.79 6.04
CA HIS A 130 -16.98 -19.71 7.18
C HIS A 130 -16.86 -18.32 7.80
N GLY A 131 -17.54 -17.31 7.24
CA GLY A 131 -17.60 -15.96 7.78
C GLY A 131 -16.52 -15.02 7.26
N GLN A 132 -15.78 -15.40 6.21
CA GLN A 132 -14.88 -14.48 5.52
C GLN A 132 -15.67 -13.47 4.68
N VAL A 133 -15.05 -12.33 4.37
CA VAL A 133 -15.56 -11.32 3.43
C VAL A 133 -14.82 -11.46 2.12
N VAL A 134 -15.57 -11.52 1.01
CA VAL A 134 -14.99 -11.57 -0.32
C VAL A 134 -15.17 -10.21 -1.01
N PHE A 135 -14.08 -9.66 -1.50
CA PHE A 135 -14.00 -8.44 -2.31
C PHE A 135 -13.90 -8.86 -3.78
N TRP A 136 -14.94 -8.60 -4.55
CA TRP A 136 -14.99 -8.87 -5.98
C TRP A 136 -14.64 -7.59 -6.72
N TYR A 137 -13.57 -7.57 -7.50
CA TYR A 137 -13.17 -6.38 -8.23
C TYR A 137 -13.36 -6.52 -9.74
N ASP A 138 -13.72 -5.43 -10.40
CA ASP A 138 -13.75 -5.35 -11.86
C ASP A 138 -12.31 -5.50 -12.36
N PRO A 139 -12.00 -6.50 -13.22
CA PRO A 139 -10.65 -6.64 -13.80
C PRO A 139 -10.16 -5.42 -14.59
N ASP A 140 -11.09 -4.58 -15.07
CA ASP A 140 -10.79 -3.33 -15.76
C ASP A 140 -10.77 -2.11 -14.81
N ALA A 141 -10.85 -2.33 -13.48
CA ALA A 141 -10.75 -1.25 -12.49
C ALA A 141 -9.39 -0.55 -12.56
N PRO A 142 -9.33 0.75 -12.21
CA PRO A 142 -8.04 1.45 -12.07
C PRO A 142 -7.08 0.73 -11.10
N GLU A 143 -5.78 0.74 -11.42
CA GLU A 143 -4.73 0.12 -10.59
C GLU A 143 -4.81 0.57 -9.11
N ALA A 144 -5.10 1.84 -8.85
CA ALA A 144 -5.28 2.36 -7.49
C ALA A 144 -6.39 1.66 -6.69
N VAL A 145 -7.47 1.18 -7.36
CA VAL A 145 -8.54 0.41 -6.71
C VAL A 145 -8.02 -0.98 -6.30
N LEU A 146 -7.17 -1.58 -7.14
CA LEU A 146 -6.58 -2.90 -6.88
C LEU A 146 -5.57 -2.80 -5.73
N ASP A 147 -4.72 -1.79 -5.73
CA ASP A 147 -3.75 -1.51 -4.66
C ASP A 147 -4.46 -1.29 -3.31
N ASP A 148 -5.53 -0.49 -3.30
CA ASP A 148 -6.35 -0.25 -2.10
C ASP A 148 -7.00 -1.55 -1.58
N LEU A 149 -7.51 -2.39 -2.48
CA LEU A 149 -8.12 -3.68 -2.09
C LEU A 149 -7.09 -4.68 -1.59
N GLU A 150 -5.89 -4.75 -2.19
CA GLU A 150 -4.80 -5.59 -1.70
C GLU A 150 -4.39 -5.17 -0.28
N ALA A 151 -4.22 -3.87 -0.04
CA ALA A 151 -3.91 -3.34 1.29
C ALA A 151 -5.01 -3.65 2.32
N ILE A 152 -6.29 -3.58 1.93
CA ILE A 152 -7.44 -3.95 2.78
C ILE A 152 -7.43 -5.45 3.13
N VAL A 153 -7.13 -6.30 2.16
CA VAL A 153 -7.03 -7.75 2.36
C VAL A 153 -5.89 -8.08 3.32
N ASP A 154 -4.74 -7.42 3.17
CA ASP A 154 -3.57 -7.65 4.02
C ASP A 154 -3.79 -7.25 5.49
N GLN A 155 -4.67 -6.28 5.77
CA GLN A 155 -5.01 -5.88 7.15
C GLN A 155 -5.71 -7.01 7.93
N GLU A 156 -6.62 -7.74 7.27
CA GLU A 156 -7.42 -8.83 7.84
C GLU A 156 -7.25 -10.09 7.00
N PHE A 157 -6.00 -10.50 6.74
CA PHE A 157 -5.64 -11.54 5.78
C PHE A 157 -6.45 -12.83 5.93
N GLU A 158 -6.56 -13.36 7.15
CA GLU A 158 -7.29 -14.64 7.41
C GLU A 158 -8.81 -14.52 7.17
N ALA A 159 -9.35 -13.30 7.22
CA ALA A 159 -10.76 -13.02 7.10
C ALA A 159 -11.18 -12.46 5.74
N SER A 160 -10.23 -12.24 4.84
CA SER A 160 -10.43 -11.48 3.60
C SER A 160 -9.90 -12.19 2.38
N ILE A 161 -10.65 -12.07 1.27
CA ILE A 161 -10.24 -12.55 -0.04
C ILE A 161 -10.64 -11.50 -1.07
N ALA A 162 -9.72 -11.14 -1.97
CA ALA A 162 -10.08 -10.37 -3.17
C ALA A 162 -9.87 -11.22 -4.42
N ALA A 163 -10.83 -11.17 -5.34
CA ALA A 163 -10.78 -11.93 -6.58
C ALA A 163 -11.46 -11.17 -7.73
N PRO A 164 -11.08 -11.42 -8.99
CA PRO A 164 -11.76 -10.87 -10.14
C PRO A 164 -13.26 -11.19 -10.14
N TRP A 165 -14.07 -10.16 -10.36
CA TRP A 165 -15.52 -10.29 -10.47
C TRP A 165 -15.89 -10.83 -11.86
N PRO A 166 -16.48 -12.03 -11.98
CA PRO A 166 -16.74 -12.63 -13.29
C PRO A 166 -17.71 -11.85 -14.16
N GLU A 167 -18.68 -11.17 -13.54
CA GLU A 167 -19.71 -10.38 -14.21
C GLU A 167 -19.85 -9.01 -13.54
N PRO A 168 -18.84 -8.10 -13.71
CA PRO A 168 -18.87 -6.81 -13.06
C PRO A 168 -20.03 -5.95 -13.55
N GLU A 169 -20.64 -5.21 -12.62
CA GLU A 169 -21.80 -4.36 -12.90
C GLU A 169 -21.41 -2.87 -12.91
N ALA A 170 -21.26 -2.30 -14.08
CA ALA A 170 -21.03 -0.84 -14.18
C ALA A 170 -22.15 -0.04 -13.51
N PRO A 171 -21.86 1.04 -12.78
CA PRO A 171 -20.56 1.74 -12.73
C PRO A 171 -19.67 1.36 -11.53
N TYR A 172 -19.88 0.22 -10.91
CA TYR A 172 -19.14 -0.21 -9.72
C TYR A 172 -17.80 -0.82 -10.11
N THR A 173 -16.75 -0.51 -9.35
CA THR A 173 -15.40 -1.04 -9.55
C THR A 173 -15.11 -2.24 -8.67
N PHE A 174 -15.87 -2.39 -7.58
CA PHE A 174 -15.80 -3.56 -6.73
C PHE A 174 -17.13 -3.80 -6.01
N ALA A 175 -17.25 -4.98 -5.45
CA ALA A 175 -18.33 -5.36 -4.56
C ALA A 175 -17.80 -6.18 -3.39
N MET A 176 -18.50 -6.14 -2.28
CA MET A 176 -18.27 -6.99 -1.12
C MET A 176 -19.39 -8.02 -1.01
N SER A 177 -19.06 -9.24 -0.62
CA SER A 177 -20.04 -10.22 -0.19
C SER A 177 -19.63 -10.87 1.11
N ALA A 178 -20.63 -11.18 1.92
CA ALA A 178 -20.62 -12.07 3.06
C ALA A 178 -21.81 -13.01 2.93
N TRP A 179 -21.98 -13.97 3.83
CA TRP A 179 -23.12 -14.87 3.74
C TRP A 179 -24.44 -14.11 3.75
N THR A 180 -25.21 -14.26 2.68
CA THR A 180 -26.51 -13.60 2.41
C THR A 180 -26.48 -12.06 2.32
N ALA A 181 -25.31 -11.43 2.17
CA ALA A 181 -25.22 -9.98 2.06
C ALA A 181 -24.26 -9.53 0.97
N THR A 182 -24.61 -8.45 0.25
CA THR A 182 -23.75 -7.81 -0.76
C THR A 182 -23.82 -6.30 -0.68
N GLN A 183 -22.73 -5.65 -1.11
CA GLN A 183 -22.67 -4.21 -1.34
C GLN A 183 -21.74 -3.91 -2.50
N LYS A 184 -22.14 -3.00 -3.40
CA LYS A 184 -21.39 -2.63 -4.61
C LYS A 184 -20.94 -1.18 -4.50
N CYS A 185 -19.69 -0.88 -4.83
CA CYS A 185 -19.09 0.46 -4.67
C CYS A 185 -18.32 0.89 -5.92
N ARG A 186 -18.18 2.23 -6.09
CA ARG A 186 -17.39 2.84 -7.16
C ARG A 186 -15.97 3.18 -6.72
N GLU A 187 -15.79 3.46 -5.45
CA GLU A 187 -14.51 3.85 -4.87
C GLU A 187 -14.29 3.05 -3.59
N VAL A 188 -13.04 2.65 -3.35
CA VAL A 188 -12.65 1.96 -2.12
C VAL A 188 -12.64 2.97 -0.98
N SER A 189 -13.25 2.60 0.14
CA SER A 189 -13.24 3.38 1.37
C SER A 189 -13.08 2.46 2.56
N GLN A 190 -12.07 2.71 3.38
CA GLN A 190 -11.84 1.93 4.61
C GLN A 190 -13.07 1.96 5.52
N ALA A 191 -13.68 3.13 5.72
CA ALA A 191 -14.86 3.26 6.58
C ALA A 191 -16.04 2.41 6.10
N VAL A 192 -16.23 2.27 4.77
CA VAL A 192 -17.29 1.42 4.19
C VAL A 192 -16.96 -0.06 4.40
N VAL A 193 -15.70 -0.43 4.19
CA VAL A 193 -15.24 -1.80 4.41
C VAL A 193 -15.38 -2.20 5.88
N ASP A 194 -14.99 -1.32 6.79
CA ASP A 194 -15.08 -1.57 8.23
C ASP A 194 -16.54 -1.72 8.67
N GLU A 195 -17.45 -0.87 8.21
CA GLU A 195 -18.90 -0.98 8.48
C GLU A 195 -19.48 -2.33 7.99
N PHE A 196 -19.05 -2.78 6.79
CA PHE A 196 -19.48 -4.06 6.25
C PHE A 196 -18.90 -5.22 7.07
N ARG A 197 -17.62 -5.19 7.41
CA ARG A 197 -16.95 -6.19 8.26
C ARG A 197 -17.55 -6.26 9.66
N GLU A 198 -17.79 -5.13 10.33
CA GLU A 198 -18.42 -5.07 11.66
C GLU A 198 -19.78 -5.80 11.66
N THR A 199 -20.50 -5.71 10.56
CA THR A 199 -21.82 -6.30 10.44
C THR A 199 -21.77 -7.79 10.12
N TYR A 200 -20.85 -8.24 9.25
CA TYR A 200 -20.95 -9.58 8.64
C TYR A 200 -19.75 -10.48 8.86
N GLN A 201 -18.53 -9.96 9.13
CA GLN A 201 -17.34 -10.80 9.30
C GLN A 201 -17.48 -11.74 10.50
N GLY A 202 -17.10 -13.00 10.31
CA GLY A 202 -17.20 -14.04 11.34
C GLY A 202 -18.62 -14.51 11.61
N ARG A 203 -19.59 -14.14 10.77
CA ARG A 203 -21.03 -14.43 10.96
C ARG A 203 -21.64 -15.33 9.87
N GLY A 204 -20.83 -16.13 9.21
CA GLY A 204 -21.32 -17.19 8.34
C GLY A 204 -22.05 -18.29 9.13
N PRO A 205 -22.82 -19.17 8.46
CA PRO A 205 -23.54 -20.27 9.12
C PRO A 205 -22.63 -21.30 9.77
N GLU A 206 -21.40 -21.48 9.27
CA GLU A 206 -20.38 -22.37 9.86
C GLU A 206 -19.06 -21.60 10.14
N PRO A 207 -19.04 -20.64 11.08
CA PRO A 207 -17.87 -19.82 11.33
C PRO A 207 -16.74 -20.69 11.91
N VAL A 208 -15.62 -20.78 11.18
CA VAL A 208 -14.45 -21.60 11.55
C VAL A 208 -13.24 -20.71 11.72
N GLY A 209 -12.97 -20.28 12.94
CA GLY A 209 -11.74 -19.57 13.29
C GLY A 209 -11.61 -18.14 12.76
N ILE A 210 -12.63 -17.63 12.07
CA ILE A 210 -12.67 -16.25 11.62
C ILE A 210 -13.19 -15.37 12.76
N PRO A 211 -12.39 -14.42 13.28
CA PRO A 211 -12.86 -13.51 14.33
C PRO A 211 -13.92 -12.56 13.77
N THR A 212 -14.87 -12.17 14.61
CA THR A 212 -15.72 -11.01 14.32
C THR A 212 -14.84 -9.75 14.29
N PHE A 213 -15.08 -8.89 13.33
CA PHE A 213 -14.38 -7.61 13.24
C PHE A 213 -14.93 -6.68 14.33
N GLU A 214 -14.04 -6.09 15.11
CA GLU A 214 -14.34 -5.02 16.06
C GLU A 214 -13.56 -3.79 15.56
N GLY A 215 -14.26 -2.86 14.90
CA GLY A 215 -13.65 -1.63 14.38
C GLY A 215 -12.91 -0.84 15.48
N ASP A 216 -11.90 -0.09 15.09
CA ASP A 216 -11.09 0.76 15.95
C ASP A 216 -11.85 2.01 16.45
#